data_f3a8ced368d1ac2766c81ad2edf8164d
#
_entry.id   f3a8ced368d1ac2766c81ad2edf8164d
#
_cell.length_a   1.000
_cell.length_b   1.000
_cell.length_c   1.000
_cell.angle_alpha   90.00
_cell.angle_beta   90.00
_cell.angle_gamma   90.00
#
_symmetry.space_group_name_H-M   'P 1'
#
loop_
_entity.id
_entity.type
_entity.pdbx_description
1 polymer ?
#
loop_
_entity_poly.entity_id
_entity_poly.type
_entity_poly.pdbx_seq_one_letter_code
_entity_poly.pdbx_strand_id
1 'polypeptide(L)'
;MRRKIVLSICILFGCLCMTYGQLMNNLSFNETFRYHVKQMDEFMKRFNGIESIPLPLEDSLKRCTNMLYLFDSELFRNNPDSVKNAVFEFIEAAVEDSTSLHYTDSTWTAEVLCHCHYKNKEEKVTLFLKPEQVEVYVYRWVIVGAKGEILDLEPLKRNHGLDIQPDNHEVGFIDLSKIAAIGNENILNYSEKNYLPDALSVFYALIYSGQLTLAVVEKTKFHLWQVPGYTFTVERVEREGNNTGWLISSFKRIDGNKRDNC
;
A
#
# COMPACT_ATOMS: atom_id res chain seq x y z
N MET A 1 9.07 -36.13 22.57
CA MET A 1 7.72 -36.24 22.00
C MET A 1 7.40 -35.11 21.03
N ARG A 2 7.61 -33.84 21.37
CA ARG A 2 7.29 -32.68 20.46
C ARG A 2 7.95 -32.72 19.07
N ARG A 3 9.25 -33.10 18.96
CA ARG A 3 9.95 -33.20 17.67
C ARG A 3 9.39 -34.24 16.71
N LYS A 4 8.83 -35.34 17.18
CA LYS A 4 8.23 -36.38 16.33
C LYS A 4 6.85 -35.96 15.80
N ILE A 5 6.12 -35.14 16.58
CA ILE A 5 4.81 -34.60 16.18
C ILE A 5 5.00 -33.57 15.08
N VAL A 6 5.99 -32.66 15.23
CA VAL A 6 6.31 -31.64 14.22
C VAL A 6 6.76 -32.29 12.90
N LEU A 7 7.61 -33.33 12.96
CA LEU A 7 8.05 -34.06 11.77
C LEU A 7 6.89 -34.79 11.08
N SER A 8 5.93 -35.33 11.83
CA SER A 8 4.73 -36.00 11.29
C SER A 8 3.79 -35.00 10.62
N ILE A 9 3.65 -33.79 11.18
CA ILE A 9 2.85 -32.70 10.59
C ILE A 9 3.51 -32.20 9.31
N CYS A 10 4.84 -32.01 9.28
CA CYS A 10 5.58 -31.62 8.08
C CYS A 10 5.48 -32.65 6.95
N ILE A 11 5.48 -33.94 7.27
CA ILE A 11 5.32 -35.02 6.27
C ILE A 11 3.89 -35.06 5.75
N LEU A 12 2.88 -34.88 6.60
CA LEU A 12 1.47 -34.77 6.16
C LEU A 12 1.26 -33.53 5.31
N PHE A 13 1.86 -32.38 5.67
CA PHE A 13 1.77 -31.14 4.87
C PHE A 13 2.53 -31.27 3.55
N GLY A 14 3.72 -31.89 3.54
CA GLY A 14 4.45 -32.19 2.30
C GLY A 14 3.68 -33.07 1.33
N CYS A 15 2.95 -34.09 1.82
CA CYS A 15 2.05 -34.92 1.02
C CYS A 15 0.82 -34.11 0.52
N LEU A 16 0.29 -33.20 1.34
CA LEU A 16 -0.80 -32.32 0.95
C LEU A 16 -0.35 -31.34 -0.16
N CYS A 17 0.85 -30.75 -0.07
CA CYS A 17 1.40 -29.91 -1.14
C CYS A 17 1.60 -30.66 -2.47
N MET A 18 2.01 -31.93 -2.43
CA MET A 18 2.10 -32.79 -3.62
C MET A 18 0.73 -33.07 -4.27
N THR A 19 -0.30 -33.29 -3.46
CA THR A 19 -1.67 -33.46 -3.96
C THR A 19 -2.27 -32.18 -4.50
N TYR A 20 -1.91 -31.01 -3.93
CA TYR A 20 -2.29 -29.69 -4.48
C TYR A 20 -1.66 -29.42 -5.84
N GLY A 21 -0.40 -29.75 -6.04
CA GLY A 21 0.27 -29.62 -7.32
C GLY A 21 -0.40 -30.47 -8.41
N GLN A 22 -0.90 -31.66 -8.06
CA GLN A 22 -1.64 -32.53 -8.98
C GLN A 22 -3.09 -32.05 -9.21
N LEU A 23 -3.76 -31.49 -8.19
CA LEU A 23 -5.11 -30.92 -8.33
C LEU A 23 -5.09 -29.69 -9.24
N MET A 24 -4.07 -28.84 -9.14
CA MET A 24 -3.89 -27.66 -9.99
C MET A 24 -3.55 -28.02 -11.44
N ASN A 25 -2.93 -29.16 -11.70
CA ASN A 25 -2.65 -29.61 -13.07
C ASN A 25 -3.90 -30.20 -13.78
N ASN A 26 -4.90 -30.64 -13.03
CA ASN A 26 -6.12 -31.29 -13.58
C ASN A 26 -7.32 -30.34 -13.69
N LEU A 27 -7.31 -29.21 -12.96
CA LEU A 27 -8.30 -28.15 -13.15
C LEU A 27 -7.75 -27.23 -14.23
N SER A 28 -8.48 -27.01 -15.33
CA SER A 28 -8.09 -26.03 -16.31
C SER A 28 -7.88 -24.72 -15.56
N PHE A 29 -6.63 -24.24 -15.54
CA PHE A 29 -6.21 -23.05 -14.79
C PHE A 29 -7.15 -21.85 -15.03
N ASN A 30 -7.77 -21.78 -16.21
CA ASN A 30 -8.70 -20.74 -16.63
C ASN A 30 -10.10 -20.81 -15.97
N GLU A 31 -10.59 -21.97 -15.56
CA GLU A 31 -11.90 -22.07 -14.91
C GLU A 31 -11.84 -21.79 -13.42
N THR A 32 -10.68 -22.03 -12.81
CA THR A 32 -10.50 -21.97 -11.36
C THR A 32 -10.34 -20.53 -10.85
N PHE A 33 -9.89 -19.59 -11.71
CA PHE A 33 -9.63 -18.19 -11.33
C PHE A 33 -10.76 -17.21 -11.68
N ARG A 34 -11.96 -17.67 -12.01
CA ARG A 34 -13.12 -16.81 -12.32
C ARG A 34 -13.82 -16.19 -11.12
N TYR A 35 -13.23 -16.27 -9.95
CA TYR A 35 -13.84 -15.70 -8.75
C TYR A 35 -13.61 -14.21 -8.67
N HIS A 36 -14.70 -13.48 -8.46
CA HIS A 36 -14.70 -12.03 -8.35
C HIS A 36 -14.74 -11.63 -6.87
N VAL A 37 -13.74 -10.85 -6.42
CA VAL A 37 -13.67 -10.27 -5.08
C VAL A 37 -14.09 -8.81 -5.16
N LYS A 38 -15.38 -8.54 -4.92
CA LYS A 38 -15.98 -7.22 -5.18
C LYS A 38 -15.52 -6.14 -4.23
N GLN A 39 -15.32 -6.48 -2.96
CA GLN A 39 -15.05 -5.53 -1.89
C GLN A 39 -13.85 -5.98 -1.06
N MET A 40 -13.19 -5.04 -0.38
CA MET A 40 -12.05 -5.34 0.47
C MET A 40 -12.43 -6.13 1.72
N ASP A 41 -13.65 -5.99 2.23
CA ASP A 41 -14.15 -6.82 3.33
C ASP A 41 -14.35 -8.29 2.91
N GLU A 42 -14.78 -8.54 1.69
CA GLU A 42 -14.85 -9.88 1.11
C GLU A 42 -13.44 -10.48 0.98
N PHE A 43 -12.45 -9.69 0.53
CA PHE A 43 -11.05 -10.10 0.52
C PHE A 43 -10.59 -10.56 1.89
N MET A 44 -10.79 -9.72 2.92
CA MET A 44 -10.40 -10.05 4.30
C MET A 44 -11.13 -11.28 4.85
N LYS A 45 -12.43 -11.41 4.59
CA LYS A 45 -13.22 -12.57 5.02
C LYS A 45 -12.71 -13.87 4.39
N ARG A 46 -12.36 -13.84 3.10
CA ARG A 46 -11.77 -15.00 2.40
C ARG A 46 -10.38 -15.32 2.92
N PHE A 47 -9.55 -14.32 3.12
CA PHE A 47 -8.21 -14.48 3.70
C PHE A 47 -8.27 -15.10 5.11
N ASN A 48 -9.20 -14.64 5.93
CA ASN A 48 -9.42 -15.13 7.29
C ASN A 48 -10.13 -16.49 7.35
N GLY A 49 -10.59 -17.02 6.21
CA GLY A 49 -11.33 -18.29 6.17
C GLY A 49 -12.77 -18.22 6.68
N ILE A 50 -13.32 -16.99 6.88
CA ILE A 50 -14.70 -16.78 7.33
C ILE A 50 -15.68 -17.01 6.18
N GLU A 51 -15.32 -16.59 4.97
CA GLU A 51 -16.10 -16.82 3.74
C GLU A 51 -15.32 -17.76 2.84
N SER A 52 -15.93 -18.84 2.41
CA SER A 52 -15.29 -19.83 1.56
C SER A 52 -15.89 -19.83 0.16
N ILE A 53 -15.03 -20.07 -0.81
CA ILE A 53 -15.44 -20.40 -2.17
C ILE A 53 -16.23 -21.73 -2.10
N PRO A 54 -17.37 -21.86 -2.79
CA PRO A 54 -18.19 -23.07 -2.75
C PRO A 54 -17.50 -24.24 -3.49
N LEU A 55 -16.50 -24.81 -2.85
CA LEU A 55 -15.82 -26.02 -3.31
C LEU A 55 -16.08 -27.17 -2.32
N PRO A 56 -16.22 -28.39 -2.78
CA PRO A 56 -16.40 -29.57 -1.94
C PRO A 56 -15.04 -29.99 -1.33
N LEU A 57 -14.49 -29.19 -0.43
CA LEU A 57 -13.21 -29.42 0.23
C LEU A 57 -13.39 -29.58 1.74
N GLU A 58 -12.48 -30.31 2.37
CA GLU A 58 -12.39 -30.37 3.83
C GLU A 58 -12.06 -29.00 4.42
N ASP A 59 -12.55 -28.69 5.63
CA ASP A 59 -12.45 -27.36 6.24
C ASP A 59 -11.00 -26.88 6.42
N SER A 60 -10.08 -27.82 6.72
CA SER A 60 -8.66 -27.53 6.83
C SER A 60 -8.04 -27.00 5.53
N LEU A 61 -8.55 -27.41 4.39
CA LEU A 61 -8.06 -27.05 3.07
C LEU A 61 -8.76 -25.79 2.52
N LYS A 62 -9.94 -25.47 3.02
CA LYS A 62 -10.73 -24.33 2.52
C LYS A 62 -9.99 -23.00 2.65
N ARG A 63 -9.36 -22.75 3.80
CA ARG A 63 -8.64 -21.49 4.03
C ARG A 63 -7.45 -21.36 3.08
N CYS A 64 -6.61 -22.39 2.96
CA CYS A 64 -5.46 -22.37 2.04
C CYS A 64 -5.93 -22.14 0.60
N THR A 65 -6.99 -22.81 0.18
CA THR A 65 -7.57 -22.66 -1.15
C THR A 65 -8.13 -21.26 -1.36
N ASN A 66 -8.88 -20.73 -0.40
CA ASN A 66 -9.37 -19.34 -0.46
C ASN A 66 -8.23 -18.35 -0.65
N MET A 67 -7.14 -18.48 0.13
CA MET A 67 -5.98 -17.60 0.01
C MET A 67 -5.32 -17.72 -1.35
N LEU A 68 -5.18 -18.93 -1.90
CA LEU A 68 -4.61 -19.14 -3.23
C LEU A 68 -5.39 -18.39 -4.31
N TYR A 69 -6.72 -18.36 -4.24
CA TYR A 69 -7.58 -17.65 -5.19
C TYR A 69 -7.53 -16.13 -5.04
N LEU A 70 -6.99 -15.61 -3.94
CA LEU A 70 -6.77 -14.19 -3.74
C LEU A 70 -5.51 -13.66 -4.44
N PHE A 71 -4.62 -14.52 -4.92
CA PHE A 71 -3.46 -14.08 -5.69
C PHE A 71 -3.85 -13.77 -7.13
N ASP A 72 -3.31 -12.67 -7.66
CA ASP A 72 -3.46 -12.32 -9.07
C ASP A 72 -2.84 -13.41 -9.96
N SER A 73 -3.62 -13.99 -10.86
CA SER A 73 -3.17 -15.05 -11.77
C SER A 73 -2.01 -14.63 -12.68
N GLU A 74 -1.85 -13.33 -12.94
CA GLU A 74 -0.74 -12.80 -13.72
C GLU A 74 0.63 -13.02 -13.06
N LEU A 75 0.68 -13.15 -11.74
CA LEU A 75 1.92 -13.46 -11.01
C LEU A 75 2.56 -14.78 -11.48
N PHE A 76 1.75 -15.71 -11.94
CA PHE A 76 2.21 -17.04 -12.34
C PHE A 76 2.64 -17.14 -13.82
N ARG A 77 2.49 -16.06 -14.61
CA ARG A 77 2.70 -16.09 -16.07
C ARG A 77 4.17 -16.33 -16.45
N ASN A 78 5.12 -15.65 -15.83
CA ASN A 78 6.50 -15.63 -16.28
C ASN A 78 7.41 -16.70 -15.64
N ASN A 79 7.13 -17.13 -14.41
CA ASN A 79 7.90 -18.16 -13.70
C ASN A 79 6.98 -18.96 -12.76
N PRO A 80 6.14 -19.83 -13.33
CA PRO A 80 5.03 -20.44 -12.60
C PRO A 80 5.49 -21.26 -11.39
N ASP A 81 6.58 -22.03 -11.49
CA ASP A 81 6.97 -22.94 -10.42
C ASP A 81 7.64 -22.22 -9.25
N SER A 82 8.51 -21.25 -9.51
CA SER A 82 9.12 -20.44 -8.44
C SER A 82 8.08 -19.61 -7.70
N VAL A 83 7.15 -18.98 -8.43
CA VAL A 83 6.09 -18.17 -7.84
C VAL A 83 5.11 -19.04 -7.05
N LYS A 84 4.75 -20.23 -7.55
CA LYS A 84 3.90 -21.17 -6.81
C LYS A 84 4.52 -21.54 -5.46
N ASN A 85 5.81 -21.91 -5.43
CA ASN A 85 6.50 -22.23 -4.18
C ASN A 85 6.50 -21.06 -3.20
N ALA A 86 6.79 -19.85 -3.67
CA ALA A 86 6.77 -18.65 -2.82
C ALA A 86 5.36 -18.33 -2.30
N VAL A 87 4.30 -18.54 -3.11
CA VAL A 87 2.90 -18.40 -2.69
C VAL A 87 2.54 -19.42 -1.61
N PHE A 88 2.99 -20.68 -1.75
CA PHE A 88 2.75 -21.70 -0.72
C PHE A 88 3.45 -21.37 0.59
N GLU A 89 4.72 -20.90 0.56
CA GLU A 89 5.42 -20.45 1.76
C GLU A 89 4.70 -19.28 2.45
N PHE A 90 4.16 -18.34 1.68
CA PHE A 90 3.35 -17.24 2.21
C PHE A 90 2.07 -17.75 2.87
N ILE A 91 1.33 -18.65 2.22
CA ILE A 91 0.09 -19.23 2.76
C ILE A 91 0.39 -20.02 4.04
N GLU A 92 1.45 -20.82 4.05
CA GLU A 92 1.90 -21.58 5.20
C GLU A 92 2.18 -20.64 6.39
N ALA A 93 2.97 -19.58 6.18
CA ALA A 93 3.26 -18.60 7.23
C ALA A 93 1.98 -17.95 7.78
N ALA A 94 1.04 -17.57 6.91
CA ALA A 94 -0.22 -16.96 7.32
C ALA A 94 -1.15 -17.91 8.09
N VAL A 95 -1.11 -19.20 7.78
CA VAL A 95 -1.94 -20.25 8.44
C VAL A 95 -1.34 -20.70 9.74
N GLU A 96 -0.01 -20.96 9.80
CA GLU A 96 0.70 -21.38 11.00
C GLU A 96 0.60 -20.36 12.13
N ASP A 97 0.76 -19.08 11.84
CA ASP A 97 0.62 -18.00 12.80
C ASP A 97 -0.84 -17.59 13.08
N SER A 98 -1.79 -18.30 12.49
CA SER A 98 -3.22 -17.99 12.61
C SER A 98 -3.53 -16.53 12.31
N THR A 99 -2.78 -15.91 11.37
CA THR A 99 -2.90 -14.51 11.01
C THR A 99 -4.31 -14.18 10.52
N SER A 100 -4.89 -13.14 11.09
CA SER A 100 -6.17 -12.58 10.65
C SER A 100 -6.01 -11.13 10.25
N LEU A 101 -6.58 -10.75 9.12
CA LEU A 101 -6.59 -9.36 8.67
C LEU A 101 -7.77 -8.61 9.29
N HIS A 102 -7.50 -7.42 9.81
CA HIS A 102 -8.50 -6.56 10.45
C HIS A 102 -8.44 -5.13 9.89
N TYR A 103 -9.61 -4.55 9.62
CA TYR A 103 -9.73 -3.16 9.15
C TYR A 103 -9.16 -2.14 10.14
N THR A 104 -9.23 -2.47 11.42
CA THR A 104 -8.80 -1.60 12.53
C THR A 104 -7.32 -1.72 12.85
N ASP A 105 -6.60 -2.57 12.14
CA ASP A 105 -5.16 -2.70 12.31
C ASP A 105 -4.44 -1.47 11.72
N SER A 106 -3.58 -0.84 12.51
CA SER A 106 -2.80 0.31 12.07
C SER A 106 -1.59 -0.04 11.21
N THR A 107 -1.32 -1.33 11.00
CA THR A 107 -0.15 -1.80 10.26
C THR A 107 -0.35 -1.84 8.75
N TRP A 108 -1.51 -1.54 8.22
CA TRP A 108 -1.75 -1.45 6.79
C TRP A 108 -1.95 -0.01 6.32
N THR A 109 -1.61 0.27 5.08
CA THR A 109 -1.73 1.59 4.47
C THR A 109 -2.42 1.51 3.12
N ALA A 110 -3.08 2.60 2.72
CA ALA A 110 -3.62 2.77 1.39
C ALA A 110 -2.78 3.78 0.61
N GLU A 111 -2.40 3.43 -0.61
CA GLU A 111 -1.82 4.31 -1.62
C GLU A 111 -2.91 4.63 -2.64
N VAL A 112 -3.28 5.89 -2.74
CA VAL A 112 -4.41 6.34 -3.56
C VAL A 112 -3.94 7.34 -4.59
N LEU A 113 -3.94 6.93 -5.87
CA LEU A 113 -3.64 7.80 -7.00
C LEU A 113 -4.88 8.58 -7.38
N CYS A 114 -4.78 9.91 -7.32
CA CYS A 114 -5.86 10.84 -7.62
C CYS A 114 -5.52 11.71 -8.82
N HIS A 115 -6.49 11.89 -9.71
CA HIS A 115 -6.47 13.02 -10.64
C HIS A 115 -6.92 14.28 -9.91
N CYS A 116 -6.30 15.39 -10.22
CA CYS A 116 -6.59 16.67 -9.61
C CYS A 116 -6.46 17.79 -10.65
N HIS A 117 -7.03 18.95 -10.34
CA HIS A 117 -6.86 20.16 -11.12
C HIS A 117 -6.02 21.16 -10.32
N TYR A 118 -4.92 21.60 -10.88
CA TYR A 118 -4.03 22.62 -10.33
C TYR A 118 -3.82 23.72 -11.37
N LYS A 119 -4.22 24.96 -11.05
CA LYS A 119 -4.09 26.12 -11.95
C LYS A 119 -4.60 25.82 -13.37
N ASN A 120 -5.78 25.19 -13.49
CA ASN A 120 -6.43 24.80 -14.75
C ASN A 120 -5.68 23.73 -15.57
N LYS A 121 -4.78 22.99 -14.97
CA LYS A 121 -4.13 21.82 -15.58
C LYS A 121 -4.54 20.56 -14.85
N GLU A 122 -4.62 19.46 -15.58
CA GLU A 122 -4.78 18.14 -14.99
C GLU A 122 -3.42 17.64 -14.51
N GLU A 123 -3.40 17.21 -13.25
CA GLU A 123 -2.23 16.73 -12.56
C GLU A 123 -2.57 15.46 -11.77
N LYS A 124 -1.57 14.75 -11.28
CA LYS A 124 -1.75 13.55 -10.46
C LYS A 124 -1.05 13.70 -9.12
N VAL A 125 -1.77 13.30 -8.07
CA VAL A 125 -1.23 13.23 -6.72
C VAL A 125 -1.50 11.85 -6.13
N THR A 126 -0.50 11.25 -5.54
CA THR A 126 -0.63 10.02 -4.76
C THR A 126 -0.72 10.39 -3.29
N LEU A 127 -1.79 9.93 -2.63
CA LEU A 127 -2.01 10.10 -1.20
C LEU A 127 -1.74 8.79 -0.48
N PHE A 128 -1.08 8.87 0.67
CA PHE A 128 -0.87 7.75 1.57
C PHE A 128 -1.78 7.91 2.79
N LEU A 129 -2.57 6.89 3.07
CA LEU A 129 -3.54 6.90 4.16
C LEU A 129 -3.30 5.72 5.09
N LYS A 130 -3.65 5.89 6.36
CA LYS A 130 -3.69 4.80 7.34
C LYS A 130 -4.95 4.89 8.20
N PRO A 131 -5.40 3.77 8.80
CA PRO A 131 -6.45 3.80 9.81
C PRO A 131 -5.95 4.49 11.07
N GLU A 132 -6.76 5.35 11.65
CA GLU A 132 -6.55 6.01 12.93
C GLU A 132 -7.77 5.78 13.82
N GLN A 133 -7.55 5.37 15.06
CA GLN A 133 -8.62 5.28 16.04
C GLN A 133 -8.93 6.68 16.58
N VAL A 134 -10.18 7.11 16.45
CA VAL A 134 -10.65 8.42 16.94
C VAL A 134 -11.39 8.31 18.27
N GLU A 135 -12.15 7.21 18.45
CA GLU A 135 -12.86 6.89 19.69
C GLU A 135 -12.82 5.37 19.90
N VAL A 136 -13.32 4.90 21.03
CA VAL A 136 -13.42 3.47 21.31
C VAL A 136 -14.26 2.80 20.22
N TYR A 137 -13.64 1.89 19.46
CA TYR A 137 -14.22 1.19 18.30
C TYR A 137 -14.56 2.05 17.08
N VAL A 138 -14.18 3.34 17.04
CA VAL A 138 -14.39 4.23 15.90
C VAL A 138 -13.06 4.51 15.22
N TYR A 139 -12.95 4.16 13.95
CA TYR A 139 -11.75 4.34 13.13
C TYR A 139 -12.08 5.18 11.89
N ARG A 140 -11.09 5.91 11.42
CA ARG A 140 -11.15 6.65 10.16
C ARG A 140 -9.86 6.52 9.38
N TRP A 141 -9.93 6.73 8.09
CA TRP A 141 -8.75 6.90 7.26
C TRP A 141 -8.22 8.33 7.39
N VAL A 142 -6.92 8.46 7.66
CA VAL A 142 -6.23 9.75 7.72
C VAL A 142 -5.11 9.79 6.70
N ILE A 143 -4.93 10.95 6.05
CA ILE A 143 -3.83 11.18 5.10
C ILE A 143 -2.56 11.41 5.90
N VAL A 144 -1.54 10.58 5.66
CA VAL A 144 -0.25 10.64 6.37
C VAL A 144 0.92 11.02 5.46
N GLY A 145 0.67 11.09 4.14
CA GLY A 145 1.67 11.48 3.17
C GLY A 145 1.04 11.84 1.83
N ALA A 146 1.79 12.60 1.04
CA ALA A 146 1.42 12.95 -0.33
C ALA A 146 2.66 12.93 -1.22
N LYS A 147 2.50 12.62 -2.52
CA LYS A 147 3.54 12.63 -3.53
C LYS A 147 2.97 13.11 -4.86
N GLY A 148 3.71 13.93 -5.59
CA GLY A 148 3.31 14.43 -6.92
C GLY A 148 4.24 15.55 -7.37
N GLU A 149 4.43 15.73 -8.67
CA GLU A 149 5.33 16.74 -9.23
C GLU A 149 5.01 18.16 -8.75
N ILE A 150 3.71 18.46 -8.59
CA ILE A 150 3.25 19.77 -8.10
C ILE A 150 3.51 20.01 -6.60
N LEU A 151 3.87 18.96 -5.85
CA LEU A 151 4.16 19.01 -4.43
C LEU A 151 5.66 19.06 -4.15
N ASP A 152 6.47 18.68 -5.13
CA ASP A 152 7.94 18.66 -5.01
C ASP A 152 8.46 20.07 -5.23
N LEU A 153 8.78 20.73 -4.12
CA LEU A 153 9.49 21.99 -4.18
C LEU A 153 10.98 21.70 -4.36
N GLU A 154 11.49 21.91 -5.57
CA GLU A 154 12.94 21.85 -5.80
C GLU A 154 13.64 22.88 -4.90
N PRO A 155 14.82 22.53 -4.33
CA PRO A 155 15.64 23.51 -3.65
C PRO A 155 16.05 24.58 -4.67
N LEU A 156 15.32 25.69 -4.66
CA LEU A 156 15.63 26.84 -5.51
C LEU A 156 17.08 27.27 -5.27
N LYS A 157 17.80 27.59 -6.33
CA LYS A 157 19.06 28.31 -6.19
C LYS A 157 18.74 29.60 -5.48
N ARG A 158 19.10 29.65 -4.18
CA ARG A 158 18.83 30.78 -3.34
C ARG A 158 19.64 31.95 -3.88
N ASN A 159 18.96 32.96 -4.32
CA ASN A 159 19.49 34.24 -4.66
C ASN A 159 19.47 35.12 -3.38
N HIS A 160 19.51 36.42 -3.51
CA HIS A 160 19.48 37.36 -2.39
C HIS A 160 18.17 37.26 -1.58
N GLY A 161 18.30 37.31 -0.25
CA GLY A 161 17.22 37.38 0.73
C GLY A 161 17.35 38.64 1.59
N LEU A 162 17.23 38.49 2.91
CA LEU A 162 17.56 39.56 3.88
C LEU A 162 19.07 39.53 4.16
N ASP A 163 19.87 40.05 3.23
CA ASP A 163 21.33 40.01 3.34
C ASP A 163 21.83 41.00 4.38
N ILE A 164 22.70 40.54 5.27
CA ILE A 164 23.39 41.38 6.22
C ILE A 164 24.69 41.84 5.56
N GLN A 165 24.75 43.13 5.20
CA GLN A 165 25.96 43.71 4.66
C GLN A 165 26.95 43.97 5.80
N PRO A 166 28.29 43.79 5.60
CA PRO A 166 29.29 44.00 6.63
C PRO A 166 29.28 45.41 7.22
N ASP A 167 28.84 46.39 6.43
CA ASP A 167 28.81 47.80 6.78
C ASP A 167 27.45 48.27 7.30
N ASN A 168 26.48 47.35 7.45
CA ASN A 168 25.15 47.71 7.88
C ASN A 168 25.05 47.68 9.40
N HIS A 169 24.94 48.83 10.02
CA HIS A 169 24.85 49.01 11.47
C HIS A 169 23.42 48.97 12.02
N GLU A 170 22.40 48.89 11.11
CA GLU A 170 20.99 48.80 11.50
C GLU A 170 20.37 47.52 11.00
N VAL A 171 19.77 46.76 11.92
CA VAL A 171 18.94 45.56 11.56
C VAL A 171 17.52 46.07 11.33
N GLY A 172 17.23 46.47 10.09
CA GLY A 172 15.87 46.86 9.68
C GLY A 172 15.14 45.73 9.00
N PHE A 173 14.00 45.31 9.53
CA PHE A 173 13.12 44.32 8.89
C PHE A 173 12.05 44.95 7.99
N ILE A 174 12.28 46.18 7.52
CA ILE A 174 11.32 46.94 6.70
C ILE A 174 11.00 46.20 5.37
N ASP A 175 11.98 45.46 4.85
CA ASP A 175 11.83 44.70 3.61
C ASP A 175 10.97 43.45 3.75
N LEU A 176 10.66 43.02 4.98
CA LEU A 176 9.72 41.93 5.20
C LEU A 176 8.34 42.21 4.60
N SER A 177 7.92 43.47 4.57
CA SER A 177 6.64 43.86 3.94
C SER A 177 6.63 43.65 2.43
N LYS A 178 7.78 43.54 1.79
CA LYS A 178 7.94 43.33 0.35
C LYS A 178 7.88 41.84 -0.05
N ILE A 179 8.02 40.92 0.91
CA ILE A 179 8.04 39.48 0.65
C ILE A 179 6.79 39.02 -0.14
N ALA A 180 5.61 39.52 0.24
CA ALA A 180 4.38 39.22 -0.43
C ALA A 180 4.33 39.70 -1.89
N ALA A 181 5.12 40.68 -2.28
CA ALA A 181 5.21 41.26 -3.61
C ALA A 181 6.25 40.59 -4.52
N ILE A 182 7.15 39.77 -3.96
CA ILE A 182 8.31 39.19 -4.68
C ILE A 182 7.94 38.00 -5.58
N GLY A 183 6.72 37.52 -5.50
CA GLY A 183 6.27 36.35 -6.27
C GLY A 183 6.63 35.03 -5.57
N ASN A 184 5.83 34.01 -5.86
CA ASN A 184 5.90 32.72 -5.17
C ASN A 184 7.23 31.97 -5.33
N GLU A 185 7.95 32.24 -6.43
CA GLU A 185 9.19 31.51 -6.77
C GLU A 185 10.38 31.83 -5.85
N ASN A 186 10.34 32.98 -5.19
CA ASN A 186 11.47 33.49 -4.40
C ASN A 186 11.24 33.46 -2.89
N ILE A 187 10.08 33.00 -2.42
CA ILE A 187 9.75 33.03 -0.98
C ILE A 187 10.74 32.23 -0.13
N LEU A 188 11.28 31.14 -0.66
CA LEU A 188 12.25 30.30 0.04
C LEU A 188 13.61 30.98 0.25
N ASN A 189 13.91 32.09 -0.44
CA ASN A 189 15.12 32.88 -0.18
C ASN A 189 15.14 33.48 1.23
N TYR A 190 13.96 33.62 1.85
CA TYR A 190 13.78 34.16 3.20
C TYR A 190 13.72 33.09 4.29
N SER A 191 13.88 31.83 3.91
CA SER A 191 13.85 30.68 4.83
C SER A 191 15.27 30.22 5.16
N GLU A 192 15.40 29.40 6.18
CA GLU A 192 16.65 28.71 6.52
C GLU A 192 17.15 27.89 5.31
N LYS A 193 18.48 27.78 5.14
CA LYS A 193 19.14 27.17 3.98
C LYS A 193 18.63 25.78 3.63
N ASN A 194 18.29 24.98 4.62
CA ASN A 194 17.84 23.59 4.45
C ASN A 194 16.34 23.42 4.61
N TYR A 195 15.59 24.52 4.77
CA TYR A 195 14.16 24.45 4.91
C TYR A 195 13.50 24.06 3.58
N LEU A 196 12.77 22.94 3.58
CA LEU A 196 11.87 22.52 2.52
C LEU A 196 10.59 22.06 3.18
N PRO A 197 9.42 22.61 2.81
CA PRO A 197 8.15 22.07 3.26
C PRO A 197 8.00 20.61 2.77
N ASP A 198 7.49 19.76 3.62
CA ASP A 198 7.13 18.40 3.20
C ASP A 198 5.94 18.42 2.23
N ALA A 199 5.86 17.39 1.37
CA ALA A 199 4.85 17.32 0.33
C ALA A 199 3.41 17.30 0.87
N LEU A 200 3.19 16.76 2.08
CA LEU A 200 1.86 16.75 2.71
C LEU A 200 1.45 18.16 3.15
N SER A 201 2.36 18.94 3.72
CA SER A 201 2.12 20.35 4.08
C SER A 201 1.79 21.19 2.84
N VAL A 202 2.54 20.98 1.74
CA VAL A 202 2.26 21.65 0.45
C VAL A 202 0.88 21.24 -0.07
N PHE A 203 0.54 19.95 -0.05
CA PHE A 203 -0.77 19.46 -0.45
C PHE A 203 -1.91 20.14 0.31
N TYR A 204 -1.83 20.19 1.63
CA TYR A 204 -2.85 20.85 2.44
C TYR A 204 -2.95 22.37 2.16
N ALA A 205 -1.81 23.04 1.99
CA ALA A 205 -1.80 24.47 1.66
C ALA A 205 -2.49 24.75 0.30
N LEU A 206 -2.25 23.92 -0.71
CA LEU A 206 -2.86 24.04 -2.02
C LEU A 206 -4.37 23.74 -1.99
N ILE A 207 -4.80 22.74 -1.23
CA ILE A 207 -6.23 22.44 -1.02
C ILE A 207 -6.90 23.61 -0.27
N TYR A 208 -6.31 24.06 0.84
CA TYR A 208 -6.85 25.14 1.67
C TYR A 208 -6.98 26.47 0.90
N SER A 209 -6.03 26.77 0.03
CA SER A 209 -6.07 27.97 -0.81
C SER A 209 -6.98 27.84 -2.04
N GLY A 210 -7.60 26.67 -2.28
CA GLY A 210 -8.44 26.41 -3.44
C GLY A 210 -7.67 26.32 -4.76
N GLN A 211 -6.33 26.24 -4.74
CA GLN A 211 -5.51 26.10 -5.93
C GLN A 211 -5.47 24.67 -6.46
N LEU A 212 -5.69 23.69 -5.60
CA LEU A 212 -5.76 22.28 -5.93
C LEU A 212 -7.14 21.73 -5.58
N THR A 213 -7.75 21.03 -6.52
CA THR A 213 -9.01 20.30 -6.30
C THR A 213 -8.85 18.84 -6.71
N LEU A 214 -9.22 17.91 -5.85
CA LEU A 214 -9.28 16.49 -6.18
C LEU A 214 -10.49 16.24 -7.09
N ALA A 215 -10.27 15.56 -8.21
CA ALA A 215 -11.34 15.27 -9.19
C ALA A 215 -11.83 13.82 -9.04
N VAL A 216 -10.94 12.83 -9.22
CA VAL A 216 -11.32 11.42 -9.19
C VAL A 216 -10.16 10.55 -8.68
N VAL A 217 -10.50 9.46 -7.99
CA VAL A 217 -9.55 8.41 -7.63
C VAL A 217 -9.37 7.51 -8.86
N GLU A 218 -8.15 7.41 -9.37
CA GLU A 218 -7.79 6.54 -10.49
C GLU A 218 -7.50 5.11 -10.01
N LYS A 219 -6.72 4.99 -8.95
CA LYS A 219 -6.25 3.69 -8.45
C LYS A 219 -6.05 3.70 -6.96
N THR A 220 -6.39 2.58 -6.32
CA THR A 220 -6.10 2.33 -4.91
C THR A 220 -5.32 1.03 -4.77
N LYS A 221 -4.27 1.06 -3.94
CA LYS A 221 -3.51 -0.09 -3.50
C LYS A 221 -3.51 -0.15 -1.99
N PHE A 222 -3.63 -1.34 -1.44
CA PHE A 222 -3.45 -1.55 -0.01
C PHE A 222 -2.16 -2.32 0.23
N HIS A 223 -1.31 -1.78 1.10
CA HIS A 223 -0.07 -2.41 1.54
C HIS A 223 -0.29 -2.99 2.93
N LEU A 224 -0.07 -4.29 3.11
CA LEU A 224 -0.33 -5.03 4.33
C LEU A 224 0.95 -5.68 4.86
N TRP A 225 1.14 -5.62 6.19
CA TRP A 225 2.29 -6.19 6.92
C TRP A 225 1.85 -7.15 8.03
N GLN A 226 0.62 -7.63 7.99
CA GLN A 226 0.01 -8.44 9.05
C GLN A 226 0.46 -9.91 9.01
N VAL A 227 1.01 -10.38 7.88
CA VAL A 227 1.58 -11.73 7.78
C VAL A 227 3.03 -11.70 8.25
N PRO A 228 3.42 -12.46 9.29
CA PRO A 228 4.78 -12.48 9.80
C PRO A 228 5.81 -12.81 8.73
N GLY A 229 6.85 -11.99 8.63
CA GLY A 229 7.92 -12.16 7.65
C GLY A 229 7.55 -11.79 6.21
N TYR A 230 6.37 -11.22 5.98
CA TYR A 230 5.93 -10.81 4.64
C TYR A 230 5.30 -9.42 4.62
N THR A 231 5.46 -8.75 3.49
CA THR A 231 4.61 -7.64 3.06
C THR A 231 3.94 -8.00 1.75
N PHE A 232 2.71 -7.53 1.55
CA PHE A 232 1.99 -7.78 0.32
C PHE A 232 1.07 -6.62 -0.05
N THR A 233 0.80 -6.50 -1.35
CA THR A 233 -0.04 -5.45 -1.92
C THR A 233 -1.30 -6.04 -2.50
N VAL A 234 -2.43 -5.43 -2.19
CA VAL A 234 -3.73 -5.78 -2.73
C VAL A 234 -4.20 -4.65 -3.62
N GLU A 235 -4.54 -4.97 -4.87
CA GLU A 235 -5.03 -4.03 -5.87
C GLU A 235 -6.33 -4.53 -6.49
N ARG A 236 -7.13 -3.59 -7.00
CA ARG A 236 -8.31 -3.95 -7.79
C ARG A 236 -7.90 -4.25 -9.22
N VAL A 237 -8.17 -5.46 -9.65
CA VAL A 237 -7.88 -5.97 -10.99
C VAL A 237 -9.19 -6.20 -11.72
N GLU A 238 -9.34 -5.57 -12.89
CA GLU A 238 -10.51 -5.74 -13.75
C GLU A 238 -10.06 -6.33 -15.07
N ARG A 239 -10.49 -7.56 -15.35
CA ARG A 239 -10.21 -8.27 -16.61
C ARG A 239 -11.20 -9.40 -16.86
N GLU A 240 -11.30 -9.81 -18.10
CA GLU A 240 -12.11 -10.98 -18.49
C GLU A 240 -11.28 -12.26 -18.41
N GLY A 241 -11.94 -13.37 -18.07
CA GLY A 241 -11.38 -14.73 -18.20
C GLY A 241 -10.51 -15.25 -17.06
N ASN A 242 -10.11 -14.40 -16.09
CA ASN A 242 -9.30 -14.76 -14.92
C ASN A 242 -9.98 -14.30 -13.63
N ASN A 243 -9.33 -14.54 -12.48
CA ASN A 243 -9.80 -13.94 -11.24
C ASN A 243 -9.74 -12.41 -11.33
N THR A 244 -10.67 -11.73 -10.69
CA THR A 244 -10.89 -10.30 -10.80
C THR A 244 -11.37 -9.72 -9.47
N GLY A 245 -11.25 -8.42 -9.29
CA GLY A 245 -11.58 -7.71 -8.06
C GLY A 245 -10.34 -7.41 -7.23
N TRP A 246 -10.46 -7.41 -5.90
CA TRP A 246 -9.35 -7.17 -4.98
C TRP A 246 -8.47 -8.41 -4.86
N LEU A 247 -7.23 -8.32 -5.36
CA LEU A 247 -6.31 -9.45 -5.45
C LEU A 247 -4.93 -9.06 -4.94
N ILE A 248 -4.17 -10.03 -4.43
CA ILE A 248 -2.76 -9.87 -4.09
C ILE A 248 -1.99 -9.75 -5.41
N SER A 249 -1.55 -8.53 -5.73
CA SER A 249 -0.81 -8.21 -6.94
C SER A 249 0.71 -8.36 -6.78
N SER A 250 1.20 -8.29 -5.54
CA SER A 250 2.59 -8.53 -5.22
C SER A 250 2.76 -8.94 -3.75
N PHE A 251 3.82 -9.67 -3.46
CA PHE A 251 4.22 -9.98 -2.10
C PHE A 251 5.74 -10.13 -2.02
N LYS A 252 6.29 -9.89 -0.85
CA LYS A 252 7.75 -9.96 -0.62
C LYS A 252 8.01 -10.47 0.79
N ARG A 253 8.99 -11.37 0.91
CA ARG A 253 9.55 -11.77 2.21
C ARG A 253 10.39 -10.63 2.78
N ILE A 254 10.22 -10.35 4.06
CA ILE A 254 10.98 -9.36 4.81
C ILE A 254 11.97 -10.13 5.67
N ASP A 255 13.28 -9.96 5.42
CA ASP A 255 14.30 -10.46 6.32
C ASP A 255 14.19 -9.71 7.64
N GLY A 256 14.13 -10.44 8.76
CA GLY A 256 13.73 -9.96 10.09
C GLY A 256 14.57 -8.84 10.74
N ASN A 257 15.36 -8.08 9.97
CA ASN A 257 16.25 -7.04 10.47
C ASN A 257 16.00 -5.62 9.90
N LYS A 258 14.91 -5.42 9.15
CA LYS A 258 14.54 -4.07 8.64
C LYS A 258 13.06 -3.80 8.84
N ARG A 259 12.67 -3.49 10.07
CA ARG A 259 11.56 -2.57 10.27
C ARG A 259 12.11 -1.17 10.07
N ASP A 260 12.35 -0.81 8.81
CA ASP A 260 12.64 0.57 8.45
C ASP A 260 11.33 1.34 8.66
N ASN A 261 11.42 2.31 9.55
CA ASN A 261 10.39 3.32 9.82
C ASN A 261 9.95 3.96 8.49
N CYS A 262 8.70 3.72 8.09
CA CYS A 262 7.97 4.57 7.15
C CYS A 262 7.10 5.54 7.94
#